data_ec869103f0f71c35a3a45f9f9b2e6eb6
#
_entry.id   ec869103f0f71c35a3a45f9f9b2e6eb6
#
_cell.length_a   1.000
_cell.length_b   1.000
_cell.length_c   1.000
_cell.angle_alpha   90.00
_cell.angle_beta   90.00
_cell.angle_gamma   90.00
#
_symmetry.space_group_name_H-M   'P 1'
#
loop_
_entity.id
_entity.type
_entity.pdbx_description
1 polymer ?
#
loop_
_entity_poly.entity_id
_entity_poly.type
_entity_poly.pdbx_seq_one_letter_code
_entity_poly.pdbx_strand_id
1 'polypeptide(L)'
;MGFMILFWESCNQLNIWSKSLKIKLDSMECDPTETIQECSKFFKKGVKRTNDAFSCLLFWILTFYLIDMILSAYFSMSFLFRTSEELSYIQLLRSVEYFAGNSTIVLTIYFMNYLSDQVKNNVHELKDRISEFDSVPLMEKWEIIDKMNSFYGFDACGFFTLGKPLLTTIVASFTTFIIVLIQFKMGENTKISSCNTTSINVE
;
A
#
# COMPACT_ATOMS: atom_id res chain seq x y z
N MET A 1 3.02 7.24 13.61
CA MET A 1 4.35 6.60 13.67
C MET A 1 4.34 5.23 14.35
N GLY A 2 3.74 5.05 15.52
CA GLY A 2 3.79 3.77 16.26
C GLY A 2 3.30 2.55 15.47
N PHE A 3 2.21 2.67 14.72
CA PHE A 3 1.68 1.59 13.90
C PHE A 3 2.68 1.09 12.84
N MET A 4 3.36 2.00 12.15
CA MET A 4 4.34 1.63 11.12
C MET A 4 5.51 0.83 11.69
N ILE A 5 5.94 1.20 12.89
CA ILE A 5 7.02 0.48 13.60
C ILE A 5 6.55 -0.93 13.96
N LEU A 6 5.33 -1.08 14.48
CA LEU A 6 4.77 -2.39 14.84
C LEU A 6 4.56 -3.28 13.61
N PHE A 7 4.05 -2.72 12.52
CA PHE A 7 3.87 -3.47 11.27
C PHE A 7 5.21 -3.90 10.68
N TRP A 8 6.19 -2.99 10.63
CA TRP A 8 7.54 -3.29 10.19
C TRP A 8 8.19 -4.37 11.03
N GLU A 9 8.11 -4.25 12.37
CA GLU A 9 8.67 -5.26 13.28
C GLU A 9 8.02 -6.63 13.07
N SER A 10 6.71 -6.70 12.94
CA SER A 10 5.99 -7.94 12.67
C SER A 10 6.42 -8.57 11.34
N CYS A 11 6.54 -7.78 10.27
CA CYS A 11 7.02 -8.27 8.98
C CYS A 11 8.48 -8.73 9.05
N ASN A 12 9.32 -8.02 9.80
CA ASN A 12 10.72 -8.40 10.00
C ASN A 12 10.85 -9.73 10.74
N GLN A 13 10.06 -9.93 11.79
CA GLN A 13 10.01 -11.21 12.52
C GLN A 13 9.55 -12.36 11.61
N LEU A 14 8.56 -12.14 10.76
CA LEU A 14 8.13 -13.13 9.77
C LEU A 14 9.24 -13.45 8.77
N ASN A 15 9.99 -12.45 8.31
CA ASN A 15 11.11 -12.64 7.40
C ASN A 15 12.25 -13.42 8.03
N ILE A 16 12.58 -13.15 9.30
CA ILE A 16 13.60 -13.91 10.04
C ILE A 16 13.14 -15.36 10.22
N TRP A 17 11.90 -15.59 10.62
CA TRP A 17 11.34 -16.91 10.80
C TRP A 17 11.33 -17.72 9.49
N SER A 18 10.91 -17.10 8.37
CA SER A 18 10.91 -17.75 7.06
C SER A 18 12.32 -18.16 6.62
N LYS A 19 13.34 -17.31 6.86
CA LYS A 19 14.74 -17.62 6.57
C LYS A 19 15.24 -18.80 7.40
N SER A 20 14.91 -18.85 8.67
CA SER A 20 15.25 -19.99 9.54
C SER A 20 14.63 -21.30 9.06
N LEU A 21 13.36 -21.26 8.62
CA LEU A 21 12.68 -22.42 8.04
C LEU A 21 13.33 -22.87 6.73
N LYS A 22 13.76 -21.95 5.87
CA LYS A 22 14.48 -22.29 4.63
C LYS A 22 15.79 -23.02 4.93
N ILE A 23 16.58 -22.52 5.88
CA ILE A 23 17.83 -23.16 6.28
C ILE A 23 17.57 -24.59 6.81
N LYS A 24 16.51 -24.78 7.59
CA LYS A 24 16.12 -26.12 8.08
C LYS A 24 15.68 -27.04 6.94
N LEU A 25 14.94 -26.52 5.96
CA LEU A 25 14.54 -27.30 4.77
C LEU A 25 15.74 -27.70 3.90
N ASP A 26 16.74 -26.83 3.81
CA ASP A 26 17.97 -27.09 3.01
C ASP A 26 18.95 -28.05 3.76
N SER A 27 18.94 -28.06 5.09
CA SER A 27 19.74 -28.99 5.89
C SER A 27 19.02 -30.33 6.01
N MET A 28 19.32 -31.31 5.20
CA MET A 28 18.72 -32.65 5.19
C MET A 28 18.79 -33.44 6.54
N GLU A 29 19.14 -32.79 7.63
CA GLU A 29 19.31 -33.38 8.97
C GLU A 29 18.03 -33.43 9.80
N CYS A 30 16.97 -32.70 9.42
CA CYS A 30 15.71 -32.64 10.18
C CYS A 30 14.67 -33.64 9.65
N ASP A 31 13.84 -34.16 10.56
CA ASP A 31 12.65 -34.93 10.21
C ASP A 31 11.72 -34.07 9.32
N PRO A 32 11.47 -34.49 8.07
CA PRO A 32 10.65 -33.72 7.14
C PRO A 32 9.25 -33.42 7.67
N THR A 33 8.68 -34.31 8.49
CA THR A 33 7.35 -34.15 9.10
C THR A 33 7.34 -33.01 10.13
N GLU A 34 8.37 -32.90 10.96
CA GLU A 34 8.51 -31.82 11.94
C GLU A 34 8.66 -30.46 11.26
N THR A 35 9.49 -30.41 10.22
CA THR A 35 9.74 -29.17 9.47
C THR A 35 8.47 -28.66 8.78
N ILE A 36 7.65 -29.55 8.23
CA ILE A 36 6.36 -29.20 7.61
C ILE A 36 5.36 -28.71 8.67
N GLN A 37 5.33 -29.31 9.84
CA GLN A 37 4.50 -28.80 10.94
C GLN A 37 4.95 -27.39 11.39
N GLU A 38 6.25 -27.11 11.40
CA GLU A 38 6.77 -25.77 11.68
C GLU A 38 6.37 -24.77 10.57
N CYS A 39 6.40 -25.16 9.30
CA CYS A 39 5.91 -24.33 8.20
C CYS A 39 4.39 -24.04 8.33
N SER A 40 3.61 -25.04 8.72
CA SER A 40 2.17 -24.84 9.01
C SER A 40 1.94 -23.87 10.19
N LYS A 41 2.74 -23.98 11.25
CA LYS A 41 2.70 -23.04 12.40
C LYS A 41 3.10 -21.63 11.97
N PHE A 42 4.14 -21.49 11.16
CA PHE A 42 4.57 -20.21 10.60
C PHE A 42 3.42 -19.55 9.83
N PHE A 43 2.78 -20.27 8.93
CA PHE A 43 1.68 -19.72 8.15
C PHE A 43 0.46 -19.36 9.01
N LYS A 44 -0.03 -20.30 9.83
CA LYS A 44 -1.23 -20.11 10.65
C LYS A 44 -1.03 -19.09 11.78
N LYS A 45 0.06 -19.20 12.53
CA LYS A 45 0.32 -18.35 13.71
C LYS A 45 1.09 -17.09 13.37
N GLY A 46 1.99 -17.13 12.39
CA GLY A 46 2.74 -15.98 11.94
C GLY A 46 1.94 -15.14 10.96
N VAL A 47 1.88 -15.59 9.72
CA VAL A 47 1.34 -14.78 8.60
C VAL A 47 -0.14 -14.45 8.80
N LYS A 48 -0.99 -15.47 9.03
CA LYS A 48 -2.44 -15.26 9.15
C LYS A 48 -2.78 -14.40 10.35
N ARG A 49 -2.21 -14.67 11.52
CA ARG A 49 -2.48 -13.90 12.74
C ARG A 49 -2.01 -12.43 12.61
N THR A 50 -0.87 -12.21 11.97
CA THR A 50 -0.40 -10.86 11.65
C THR A 50 -1.37 -10.16 10.69
N ASN A 51 -1.82 -10.85 9.64
CA ASN A 51 -2.83 -10.31 8.73
C ASN A 51 -4.11 -9.91 9.48
N ASP A 52 -4.67 -10.81 10.26
CA ASP A 52 -5.92 -10.58 11.02
C ASP A 52 -5.78 -9.40 12.00
N ALA A 53 -4.62 -9.27 12.66
CA ALA A 53 -4.36 -8.20 13.61
C ALA A 53 -4.23 -6.82 12.94
N PHE A 54 -3.64 -6.75 11.76
CA PHE A 54 -3.37 -5.49 11.08
C PHE A 54 -4.40 -5.13 10.00
N SER A 55 -5.20 -6.07 9.52
CA SER A 55 -6.13 -5.90 8.39
C SER A 55 -7.05 -4.68 8.55
N CYS A 56 -7.75 -4.58 9.67
CA CYS A 56 -8.67 -3.47 9.92
C CYS A 56 -7.93 -2.12 10.08
N LEU A 57 -6.79 -2.12 10.75
CA LEU A 57 -5.95 -0.94 10.92
C LEU A 57 -5.37 -0.46 9.59
N LEU A 58 -4.91 -1.38 8.74
CA LEU A 58 -4.44 -1.09 7.39
C LEU A 58 -5.52 -0.41 6.56
N PHE A 59 -6.75 -0.93 6.60
CA PHE A 59 -7.89 -0.33 5.91
C PHE A 59 -8.12 1.13 6.35
N TRP A 60 -8.22 1.39 7.65
CA TRP A 60 -8.45 2.73 8.15
C TRP A 60 -7.32 3.70 7.83
N ILE A 61 -6.07 3.27 7.98
CA ILE A 61 -4.90 4.10 7.70
C ILE A 61 -4.81 4.45 6.22
N LEU A 62 -5.00 3.46 5.32
CA LEU A 62 -4.96 3.70 3.89
C LEU A 62 -6.12 4.59 3.43
N THR A 63 -7.32 4.38 3.98
CA THR A 63 -8.49 5.24 3.70
C THR A 63 -8.23 6.67 4.14
N PHE A 64 -7.70 6.86 5.36
CA PHE A 64 -7.35 8.18 5.86
C PHE A 64 -6.30 8.86 4.97
N TYR A 65 -5.26 8.14 4.57
CA TYR A 65 -4.23 8.68 3.68
C TYR A 65 -4.76 9.05 2.29
N LEU A 66 -5.68 8.27 1.74
CA LEU A 66 -6.33 8.60 0.46
C LEU A 66 -7.16 9.88 0.57
N ILE A 67 -7.93 10.03 1.64
CA ILE A 67 -8.72 11.25 1.88
C ILE A 67 -7.80 12.46 2.04
N ASP A 68 -6.74 12.34 2.83
CA ASP A 68 -5.78 13.42 3.07
C ASP A 68 -5.05 13.83 1.77
N MET A 69 -4.65 12.87 0.93
CA MET A 69 -4.09 13.13 -0.40
C MET A 69 -5.07 13.92 -1.29
N ILE A 70 -6.33 13.53 -1.32
CA ILE A 70 -7.36 14.19 -2.14
C ILE A 70 -7.59 15.63 -1.66
N LEU A 71 -7.74 15.84 -0.37
CA LEU A 71 -7.92 17.17 0.23
C LEU A 71 -6.70 18.05 -0.02
N SER A 72 -5.51 17.52 0.20
CA SER A 72 -4.25 18.22 -0.02
C SER A 72 -4.08 18.64 -1.49
N ALA A 73 -4.41 17.76 -2.44
CA ALA A 73 -4.40 18.07 -3.86
C ALA A 73 -5.40 19.18 -4.21
N TYR A 74 -6.63 19.10 -3.68
CA TYR A 74 -7.66 20.13 -3.89
C TYR A 74 -7.19 21.49 -3.39
N PHE A 75 -6.65 21.57 -2.18
CA PHE A 75 -6.15 22.82 -1.61
C PHE A 75 -4.95 23.36 -2.39
N SER A 76 -4.01 22.52 -2.79
CA SER A 76 -2.85 22.90 -3.59
C SER A 76 -3.27 23.48 -4.93
N MET A 77 -4.24 22.86 -5.63
CA MET A 77 -4.76 23.33 -6.91
C MET A 77 -5.56 24.64 -6.75
N SER A 78 -6.42 24.74 -5.76
CA SER A 78 -7.17 25.98 -5.48
C SER A 78 -6.22 27.15 -5.26
N PHE A 79 -5.06 26.87 -4.76
CA PHE A 79 -4.01 27.82 -4.49
C PHE A 79 -3.25 28.25 -5.77
N LEU A 80 -2.82 27.29 -6.60
CA LEU A 80 -2.08 27.54 -7.84
C LEU A 80 -2.90 28.37 -8.86
N PHE A 81 -4.23 28.24 -8.85
CA PHE A 81 -5.12 28.94 -9.77
C PHE A 81 -5.66 30.28 -9.23
N ARG A 82 -5.27 30.68 -8.04
CA ARG A 82 -5.65 31.97 -7.48
C ARG A 82 -4.74 33.06 -8.06
N THR A 83 -5.19 33.69 -9.12
CA THR A 83 -4.54 34.88 -9.72
C THR A 83 -4.67 36.07 -8.76
N SER A 84 -3.71 36.29 -7.92
CA SER A 84 -3.56 37.56 -7.20
C SER A 84 -2.09 37.97 -7.19
N GLU A 85 -1.86 39.23 -7.48
CA GLU A 85 -0.57 39.90 -7.64
C GLU A 85 0.33 39.85 -6.40
N GLU A 86 -0.15 39.32 -5.29
CA GLU A 86 0.66 39.06 -4.11
C GLU A 86 0.81 37.56 -3.88
N LEU A 87 1.79 36.97 -4.54
CA LEU A 87 2.26 35.63 -4.15
C LEU A 87 2.94 35.75 -2.78
N SER A 88 2.16 35.74 -1.72
CA SER A 88 2.67 35.87 -0.36
C SER A 88 3.61 34.71 -0.07
N TYR A 89 4.78 34.96 0.50
CA TYR A 89 5.74 33.96 0.98
C TYR A 89 5.07 32.86 1.81
N ILE A 90 4.06 33.21 2.60
CA ILE A 90 3.25 32.29 3.40
C ILE A 90 2.55 31.24 2.52
N GLN A 91 2.13 31.63 1.35
CA GLN A 91 1.42 30.77 0.39
C GLN A 91 2.37 29.77 -0.24
N LEU A 92 3.55 30.18 -0.62
CA LEU A 92 4.61 29.29 -1.12
C LEU A 92 4.98 28.26 -0.05
N LEU A 93 5.13 28.68 1.20
CA LEU A 93 5.46 27.81 2.33
C LEU A 93 4.40 26.71 2.54
N ARG A 94 3.11 27.07 2.50
CA ARG A 94 2.01 26.11 2.59
C ARG A 94 2.00 25.10 1.45
N SER A 95 2.27 25.54 0.21
CA SER A 95 2.38 24.61 -0.92
C SER A 95 3.49 23.58 -0.71
N VAL A 96 4.65 24.03 -0.20
CA VAL A 96 5.76 23.12 0.12
C VAL A 96 5.38 22.13 1.22
N GLU A 97 4.67 22.57 2.26
CA GLU A 97 4.18 21.68 3.32
C GLU A 97 3.22 20.62 2.77
N TYR A 98 2.28 20.98 1.88
CA TYR A 98 1.38 20.02 1.24
C TYR A 98 2.12 19.02 0.36
N PHE A 99 3.08 19.45 -0.44
CA PHE A 99 3.89 18.55 -1.24
C PHE A 99 4.74 17.61 -0.38
N ALA A 100 5.35 18.11 0.68
CA ALA A 100 6.12 17.30 1.62
C ALA A 100 5.23 16.27 2.34
N GLY A 101 4.03 16.66 2.79
CA GLY A 101 3.06 15.77 3.41
C GLY A 101 2.64 14.64 2.46
N ASN A 102 2.25 14.97 1.23
CA ASN A 102 1.87 13.98 0.22
C ASN A 102 3.01 13.03 -0.13
N SER A 103 4.25 13.53 -0.24
CA SER A 103 5.42 12.69 -0.49
C SER A 103 5.64 11.69 0.64
N THR A 104 5.46 12.10 1.89
CA THR A 104 5.57 11.22 3.07
C THR A 104 4.52 10.12 3.05
N ILE A 105 3.27 10.44 2.65
CA ILE A 105 2.18 9.48 2.53
C ILE A 105 2.51 8.43 1.47
N VAL A 106 2.93 8.87 0.27
CA VAL A 106 3.30 7.97 -0.84
C VAL A 106 4.45 7.05 -0.42
N LEU A 107 5.48 7.59 0.23
CA LEU A 107 6.60 6.80 0.74
C LEU A 107 6.15 5.78 1.79
N THR A 108 5.23 6.15 2.68
CA THR A 108 4.67 5.24 3.68
C THR A 108 3.92 4.08 3.03
N ILE A 109 3.05 4.35 2.07
CA ILE A 109 2.30 3.33 1.33
C ILE A 109 3.27 2.43 0.54
N TYR A 110 4.26 3.02 -0.12
CA TYR A 110 5.29 2.27 -0.84
C TYR A 110 6.05 1.31 0.08
N PHE A 111 6.45 1.79 1.27
CA PHE A 111 7.16 0.98 2.24
C PHE A 111 6.31 -0.17 2.79
N MET A 112 5.03 0.05 3.07
CA MET A 112 4.09 -1.00 3.48
C MET A 112 3.93 -2.06 2.39
N ASN A 113 3.77 -1.65 1.14
CA ASN A 113 3.70 -2.56 0.00
C ASN A 113 4.98 -3.38 -0.17
N TYR A 114 6.13 -2.75 -0.02
CA TYR A 114 7.42 -3.41 -0.09
C TYR A 114 7.58 -4.50 0.98
N LEU A 115 7.20 -4.22 2.22
CA LEU A 115 7.22 -5.21 3.29
C LEU A 115 6.26 -6.37 3.04
N SER A 116 5.06 -6.09 2.57
CA SER A 116 4.06 -7.09 2.20
C SER A 116 4.57 -8.00 1.09
N ASP A 117 5.16 -7.44 0.04
CA ASP A 117 5.75 -8.18 -1.07
C ASP A 117 6.92 -9.07 -0.62
N GLN A 118 7.75 -8.60 0.32
CA GLN A 118 8.82 -9.43 0.89
C GLN A 118 8.28 -10.65 1.61
N VAL A 119 7.26 -10.49 2.47
CA VAL A 119 6.65 -11.63 3.17
C VAL A 119 6.00 -12.58 2.18
N LYS A 120 5.28 -12.06 1.19
CA LYS A 120 4.65 -12.86 0.12
C LYS A 120 5.69 -13.69 -0.65
N ASN A 121 6.79 -13.09 -1.07
CA ASN A 121 7.86 -13.78 -1.78
C ASN A 121 8.47 -14.89 -0.94
N ASN A 122 8.69 -14.64 0.35
CA ASN A 122 9.20 -15.65 1.29
C ASN A 122 8.23 -16.81 1.48
N VAL A 123 6.92 -16.54 1.54
CA VAL A 123 5.89 -17.60 1.62
C VAL A 123 5.87 -18.42 0.33
N HIS A 124 5.99 -17.77 -0.84
CA HIS A 124 6.04 -18.45 -2.13
C HIS A 124 7.28 -19.36 -2.27
N GLU A 125 8.43 -18.86 -1.88
CA GLU A 125 9.67 -19.65 -1.91
C GLU A 125 9.62 -20.84 -0.95
N LEU A 126 9.08 -20.67 0.26
CA LEU A 126 8.83 -21.78 1.18
C LEU A 126 7.88 -22.84 0.57
N LYS A 127 6.82 -22.38 -0.09
CA LYS A 127 5.88 -23.27 -0.78
C LYS A 127 6.59 -24.11 -1.86
N ASP A 128 7.42 -23.47 -2.69
CA ASP A 128 8.13 -24.15 -3.78
C ASP A 128 9.09 -25.19 -3.20
N ARG A 129 9.81 -24.87 -2.14
CA ARG A 129 10.66 -25.84 -1.42
C ARG A 129 9.87 -27.00 -0.84
N ILE A 130 8.74 -26.74 -0.19
CA ILE A 130 7.86 -27.82 0.34
C ILE A 130 7.36 -28.72 -0.81
N SER A 131 7.12 -28.16 -1.99
CA SER A 131 6.66 -28.94 -3.14
C SER A 131 7.68 -29.95 -3.64
N GLU A 132 8.96 -29.72 -3.44
CA GLU A 132 10.07 -30.60 -3.86
C GLU A 132 10.28 -31.80 -2.92
N PHE A 133 9.69 -31.77 -1.70
CA PHE A 133 9.85 -32.90 -0.75
C PHE A 133 8.92 -34.06 -1.07
N ASP A 134 9.47 -35.19 -1.51
CA ASP A 134 8.70 -36.41 -1.82
C ASP A 134 8.42 -37.33 -0.60
N SER A 135 9.12 -37.10 0.51
CA SER A 135 9.07 -38.01 1.69
C SER A 135 7.90 -37.76 2.63
N VAL A 136 7.01 -36.80 2.35
CA VAL A 136 5.92 -36.37 3.23
C VAL A 136 4.58 -36.87 2.71
N PRO A 137 3.62 -37.25 3.62
CA PRO A 137 2.27 -37.63 3.23
C PRO A 137 1.63 -36.57 2.34
N LEU A 138 1.17 -36.98 1.16
CA LEU A 138 0.67 -36.09 0.12
C LEU A 138 -0.44 -35.17 0.62
N MET A 139 -1.27 -35.64 1.54
CA MET A 139 -2.42 -34.92 2.05
C MET A 139 -2.05 -33.72 2.94
N GLU A 140 -1.04 -33.88 3.81
CA GLU A 140 -0.56 -32.79 4.66
C GLU A 140 0.18 -31.71 3.83
N LYS A 141 0.98 -32.16 2.87
CA LYS A 141 1.67 -31.30 1.91
C LYS A 141 0.69 -30.43 1.13
N TRP A 142 -0.38 -31.03 0.57
CA TRP A 142 -1.38 -30.30 -0.19
C TRP A 142 -2.15 -29.29 0.64
N GLU A 143 -2.53 -29.61 1.89
CA GLU A 143 -3.22 -28.67 2.77
C GLU A 143 -2.41 -27.39 3.04
N ILE A 144 -1.10 -27.52 3.21
CA ILE A 144 -0.22 -26.37 3.48
C ILE A 144 0.02 -25.56 2.19
N ILE A 145 0.27 -26.23 1.07
CA ILE A 145 0.48 -25.60 -0.24
C ILE A 145 -0.77 -24.82 -0.65
N ASP A 146 -1.97 -25.36 -0.47
CA ASP A 146 -3.22 -24.69 -0.79
C ASP A 146 -3.42 -23.42 0.03
N LYS A 147 -3.14 -23.49 1.34
CA LYS A 147 -3.17 -22.31 2.22
C LYS A 147 -2.14 -21.25 1.84
N MET A 148 -0.93 -21.66 1.45
CA MET A 148 0.11 -20.73 1.00
C MET A 148 -0.24 -20.11 -0.36
N ASN A 149 -0.88 -20.85 -1.26
CA ASN A 149 -1.38 -20.36 -2.53
C ASN A 149 -2.47 -19.29 -2.37
N SER A 150 -3.27 -19.37 -1.33
CA SER A 150 -4.33 -18.39 -1.05
C SER A 150 -3.80 -17.07 -0.48
N PHE A 151 -2.51 -16.99 -0.15
CA PHE A 151 -1.91 -15.77 0.39
C PHE A 151 -1.38 -14.87 -0.72
N TYR A 152 -2.13 -13.83 -1.04
CA TYR A 152 -1.77 -12.83 -2.05
C TYR A 152 -1.05 -11.60 -1.49
N GLY A 153 -0.89 -11.50 -0.19
CA GLY A 153 -0.34 -10.37 0.55
C GLY A 153 -1.19 -10.03 1.77
N PHE A 154 -0.80 -9.03 2.52
CA PHE A 154 -1.61 -8.55 3.64
C PHE A 154 -2.88 -7.90 3.11
N ASP A 155 -3.99 -8.27 3.70
CA ASP A 155 -5.32 -7.85 3.33
C ASP A 155 -5.78 -6.69 4.23
N ALA A 156 -6.51 -5.74 3.64
CA ALA A 156 -7.13 -4.64 4.35
C ALA A 156 -8.66 -4.84 4.38
N CYS A 157 -9.15 -5.63 5.34
CA CYS A 157 -10.56 -5.97 5.55
C CYS A 157 -11.29 -6.54 4.31
N GLY A 158 -10.59 -7.25 3.41
CA GLY A 158 -11.16 -7.79 2.18
C GLY A 158 -11.41 -6.77 1.06
N PHE A 159 -11.13 -5.48 1.29
CA PHE A 159 -11.32 -4.45 0.27
C PHE A 159 -10.16 -4.39 -0.72
N PHE A 160 -8.95 -4.53 -0.25
CA PHE A 160 -7.76 -4.56 -1.08
C PHE A 160 -6.61 -5.28 -0.39
N THR A 161 -5.71 -5.83 -1.20
CA THR A 161 -4.48 -6.46 -0.72
C THR A 161 -3.30 -5.51 -0.94
N LEU A 162 -2.40 -5.44 0.05
CA LEU A 162 -1.15 -4.72 -0.07
C LEU A 162 -0.27 -5.40 -1.13
N GLY A 163 0.17 -4.63 -2.11
CA GLY A 163 1.01 -5.10 -3.19
C GLY A 163 1.16 -4.07 -4.31
N LYS A 164 1.99 -4.37 -5.29
CA LYS A 164 2.24 -3.48 -6.44
C LYS A 164 0.98 -2.99 -7.16
N PRO A 165 -0.08 -3.83 -7.36
CA PRO A 165 -1.30 -3.37 -8.01
C PRO A 165 -2.02 -2.26 -7.24
N LEU A 166 -2.00 -2.28 -5.91
CA LEU A 166 -2.60 -1.24 -5.09
C LEU A 166 -1.94 0.12 -5.33
N LEU A 167 -0.61 0.16 -5.33
CA LEU A 167 0.14 1.40 -5.57
C LEU A 167 -0.18 1.98 -6.95
N THR A 168 -0.20 1.14 -7.98
CA THR A 168 -0.54 1.56 -9.34
C THR A 168 -1.95 2.14 -9.41
N THR A 169 -2.92 1.50 -8.75
CA THR A 169 -4.32 1.97 -8.70
C THR A 169 -4.43 3.32 -7.98
N ILE A 170 -3.73 3.51 -6.87
CA ILE A 170 -3.71 4.77 -6.13
C ILE A 170 -3.14 5.90 -7.00
N VAL A 171 -1.99 5.66 -7.65
CA VAL A 171 -1.35 6.67 -8.52
C VAL A 171 -2.25 7.00 -9.70
N ALA A 172 -2.85 6.02 -10.37
CA ALA A 172 -3.76 6.24 -11.50
C ALA A 172 -5.01 7.04 -11.08
N SER A 173 -5.65 6.68 -9.96
CA SER A 173 -6.82 7.39 -9.44
C SER A 173 -6.49 8.82 -9.06
N PHE A 174 -5.34 9.04 -8.41
CA PHE A 174 -4.88 10.37 -8.03
C PHE A 174 -4.58 11.24 -9.25
N THR A 175 -3.92 10.69 -10.26
CA THR A 175 -3.64 11.40 -11.53
C THR A 175 -4.94 11.81 -12.22
N THR A 176 -5.92 10.90 -12.32
CA THR A 176 -7.24 11.19 -12.89
C THR A 176 -7.94 12.31 -12.12
N PHE A 177 -7.90 12.27 -10.79
CA PHE A 177 -8.49 13.31 -9.94
C PHE A 177 -7.85 14.68 -10.18
N ILE A 178 -6.53 14.76 -10.29
CA ILE A 178 -5.81 16.00 -10.62
C ILE A 178 -6.25 16.56 -11.98
N ILE A 179 -6.33 15.70 -13.01
CA ILE A 179 -6.77 16.12 -14.36
C ILE A 179 -8.18 16.73 -14.31
N VAL A 180 -9.10 16.07 -13.61
CA VAL A 180 -10.48 16.56 -13.45
C VAL A 180 -10.50 17.91 -12.73
N LEU A 181 -9.73 18.08 -11.67
CA LEU A 181 -9.64 19.37 -10.96
C LEU A 181 -9.13 20.50 -11.86
N ILE A 182 -8.11 20.23 -12.67
CA ILE A 182 -7.58 21.20 -13.64
C ILE A 182 -8.65 21.60 -14.63
N GLN A 183 -9.39 20.64 -15.21
CA GLN A 183 -10.46 20.89 -16.16
C GLN A 183 -11.58 21.77 -15.57
N PHE A 184 -12.00 21.49 -14.33
CA PHE A 184 -12.99 22.33 -13.65
C PHE A 184 -12.51 23.77 -13.49
N LYS A 185 -11.30 23.97 -13.04
CA LYS A 185 -10.74 25.31 -12.83
C LYS A 185 -10.55 26.09 -14.15
N MET A 186 -10.11 25.44 -15.20
CA MET A 186 -10.02 26.07 -16.52
C MET A 186 -11.41 26.48 -17.04
N GLY A 187 -12.45 25.67 -16.82
CA GLY A 187 -13.82 25.99 -17.20
C GLY A 187 -14.43 27.17 -16.43
N GLU A 188 -14.09 27.35 -15.16
CA GLU A 188 -14.49 28.53 -14.38
C GLU A 188 -13.88 29.81 -14.92
N ASN A 189 -12.59 29.82 -15.24
CA ASN A 189 -11.88 30.99 -15.76
C ASN A 189 -12.42 31.44 -17.14
N THR A 190 -12.81 30.51 -17.99
CA THR A 190 -13.39 30.81 -19.32
C THR A 190 -14.77 31.49 -19.21
N LYS A 191 -15.59 31.11 -18.24
CA LYS A 191 -16.90 31.74 -17.99
C LYS A 191 -16.75 33.17 -17.49
N ILE A 192 -15.81 33.45 -16.62
CA ILE A 192 -15.56 34.80 -16.08
C ILE A 192 -15.10 35.74 -17.20
N SER A 193 -14.23 35.27 -18.09
CA SER A 193 -13.76 36.07 -19.25
C SER A 193 -14.89 36.38 -20.22
N SER A 194 -15.83 35.47 -20.46
CA SER A 194 -16.95 35.71 -21.39
C SER A 194 -18.00 36.68 -20.82
N CYS A 195 -18.21 36.70 -19.51
CA CYS A 195 -19.12 37.66 -18.87
C CYS A 195 -18.58 39.10 -18.91
N ASN A 196 -17.26 39.28 -18.77
CA ASN A 196 -16.65 40.60 -18.83
C ASN A 196 -16.64 41.22 -20.23
N THR A 197 -16.60 40.42 -21.30
CA THR A 197 -16.63 40.91 -22.68
C THR A 197 -18.03 41.37 -23.11
N THR A 198 -19.10 40.86 -22.51
CA THR A 198 -20.49 41.22 -22.85
C THR A 198 -20.92 42.54 -22.24
N SER A 199 -20.30 42.99 -21.17
CA SER A 199 -20.60 44.26 -20.49
C SER A 199 -19.95 45.50 -21.12
N ILE A 200 -19.02 45.35 -22.05
CA ILE A 200 -18.30 46.49 -22.67
C ILE A 200 -18.98 46.96 -23.98
N ASN A 201 -19.95 46.20 -24.52
CA ASN A 201 -20.62 46.54 -25.79
C ASN A 201 -22.00 47.19 -25.65
N VAL A 202 -22.31 47.80 -24.50
CA VAL A 202 -23.59 48.48 -24.25
C VAL A 202 -23.31 49.96 -23.85
N GLU A 203 -22.57 50.70 -24.71
CA GLU A 203 -22.57 52.18 -24.72
C GLU A 203 -22.71 52.67 -26.15
#